data_3549d4a325aa0f3829037361e3ba64f3
#
_entry.id   3549d4a325aa0f3829037361e3ba64f3
#
_cell.length_a   1.000
_cell.length_b   1.000
_cell.length_c   1.000
_cell.angle_alpha   90.00
_cell.angle_beta   90.00
_cell.angle_gamma   90.00
#
_symmetry.space_group_name_H-M   'P 1'
#
loop_
_entity.id
_entity.type
_entity.pdbx_description
1 polymer ?
#
loop_
_entity_poly.entity_id
_entity_poly.type
_entity_poly.pdbx_seq_one_letter_code
_entity_poly.pdbx_strand_id
1 'polypeptide(L)'
;MKIRTSNKPVDEQALENSFVAVDDLETPMGTLSVAPLRNDELMPERPFEVKLTVHGKAAAADALLGAGLSRGMYLAQQEGVPARIYAQCLPSETQKLELLLGLGFENDDALVRMRRKVVGGLSIARLGEGMAFVEDRLDDETERAFFLEREEKLFRKEKPEEWLEKLEKMNGFRRLLAVGRDGLAGELLLYETGTVGVVAQVYTAPARRRQHVAMFLLERARQYFYQDRMQEAIADVRLRQTGAVALFASAGYRQSEVVCRYPGVDLQAEPGRTSYRSAGPTATSCRGFW
;
A
#
# COMPACT_ATOMS: atom_id res chain seq x y z
N MET A 1 20.68 10.19 -25.30
CA MET A 1 20.25 10.01 -23.88
C MET A 1 20.79 8.68 -23.37
N LYS A 2 21.36 8.63 -22.17
CA LYS A 2 21.90 7.44 -21.52
C LYS A 2 21.22 7.22 -20.16
N ILE A 3 20.96 5.96 -19.81
CA ILE A 3 20.48 5.58 -18.46
C ILE A 3 21.65 4.95 -17.71
N ARG A 4 21.83 5.35 -16.46
CA ARG A 4 22.84 4.76 -15.56
C ARG A 4 22.31 4.68 -14.13
N THR A 5 22.95 3.85 -13.30
CA THR A 5 22.72 3.89 -11.87
C THR A 5 23.06 5.25 -11.31
N SER A 6 22.21 5.77 -10.45
CA SER A 6 22.45 7.07 -9.80
C SER A 6 23.63 6.96 -8.82
N ASN A 7 24.36 8.04 -8.67
CA ASN A 7 25.41 8.16 -7.65
C ASN A 7 24.88 8.62 -6.28
N LYS A 8 23.57 8.84 -6.17
CA LYS A 8 22.84 9.19 -4.94
C LYS A 8 21.53 8.40 -4.89
N PRO A 9 21.06 8.03 -3.69
CA PRO A 9 19.74 7.45 -3.52
C PRO A 9 18.65 8.33 -4.15
N VAL A 10 17.67 7.69 -4.81
CA VAL A 10 16.44 8.33 -5.29
C VAL A 10 15.31 7.79 -4.43
N ASP A 11 14.50 8.68 -3.85
CA ASP A 11 13.41 8.30 -2.93
C ASP A 11 13.87 7.34 -1.82
N GLU A 12 15.05 7.60 -1.25
CA GLU A 12 15.69 6.79 -0.18
C GLU A 12 15.99 5.33 -0.57
N GLN A 13 15.86 4.97 -1.86
CA GLN A 13 16.18 3.62 -2.33
C GLN A 13 17.70 3.39 -2.44
N ALA A 14 18.12 2.14 -2.30
CA ALA A 14 19.51 1.73 -2.50
C ALA A 14 20.03 2.15 -3.89
N LEU A 15 21.34 2.38 -4.03
CA LEU A 15 21.92 2.89 -5.28
C LEU A 15 21.61 1.99 -6.48
N GLU A 16 21.64 0.66 -6.30
CA GLU A 16 21.31 -0.31 -7.36
C GLU A 16 19.84 -0.25 -7.80
N ASN A 17 18.98 0.39 -7.03
CA ASN A 17 17.56 0.62 -7.30
C ASN A 17 17.26 2.09 -7.69
N SER A 18 18.31 2.88 -7.91
CA SER A 18 18.22 4.30 -8.22
C SER A 18 18.88 4.58 -9.57
N PHE A 19 18.13 5.14 -10.51
CA PHE A 19 18.59 5.39 -11.88
C PHE A 19 18.48 6.86 -12.24
N VAL A 20 19.34 7.31 -13.16
CA VAL A 20 19.32 8.67 -13.72
C VAL A 20 19.42 8.59 -15.23
N ALA A 21 18.57 9.36 -15.92
CA ALA A 21 18.70 9.63 -17.33
C ALA A 21 19.50 10.92 -17.54
N VAL A 22 20.51 10.88 -18.41
CA VAL A 22 21.30 12.05 -18.79
C VAL A 22 21.28 12.27 -20.29
N ASP A 23 21.37 13.51 -20.73
CA ASP A 23 21.53 13.83 -22.13
C ASP A 23 23.01 13.66 -22.61
N ASP A 24 23.29 14.04 -23.82
CA ASP A 24 24.64 13.90 -24.41
C ASP A 24 25.68 14.85 -23.80
N LEU A 25 25.21 15.86 -23.04
CA LEU A 25 26.04 16.79 -22.26
C LEU A 25 26.13 16.39 -20.78
N GLU A 26 25.73 15.15 -20.43
CA GLU A 26 25.69 14.63 -19.06
C GLU A 26 24.72 15.40 -18.12
N THR A 27 23.78 16.19 -18.67
CA THR A 27 22.78 16.91 -17.89
C THR A 27 21.65 15.96 -17.45
N PRO A 28 21.26 15.93 -16.16
CA PRO A 28 20.15 15.09 -15.70
C PRO A 28 18.82 15.48 -16.35
N MET A 29 18.15 14.52 -16.95
CA MET A 29 16.84 14.65 -17.59
C MET A 29 15.72 14.09 -16.71
N GLY A 30 16.03 13.14 -15.83
CA GLY A 30 15.09 12.53 -14.93
C GLY A 30 15.74 11.45 -14.08
N THR A 31 15.00 10.98 -13.08
CA THR A 31 15.40 9.91 -12.18
C THR A 31 14.30 8.88 -12.03
N LEU A 32 14.68 7.68 -11.65
CA LEU A 32 13.76 6.58 -11.33
C LEU A 32 14.21 5.93 -10.03
N SER A 33 13.26 5.65 -9.15
CA SER A 33 13.43 4.73 -8.04
C SER A 33 12.66 3.43 -8.28
N VAL A 34 13.24 2.32 -7.82
CA VAL A 34 12.67 0.97 -7.85
C VAL A 34 12.56 0.50 -6.42
N ALA A 35 11.37 0.49 -5.86
CA ALA A 35 11.10 0.16 -4.47
C ALA A 35 10.48 -1.24 -4.33
N PRO A 36 11.29 -2.29 -4.00
CA PRO A 36 10.77 -3.61 -3.74
C PRO A 36 10.05 -3.65 -2.38
N LEU A 37 9.00 -4.44 -2.32
CA LEU A 37 8.14 -4.58 -1.17
C LEU A 37 7.65 -6.01 -1.06
N ARG A 38 7.84 -6.67 0.09
CA ARG A 38 7.24 -7.96 0.38
C ARG A 38 6.15 -7.81 1.44
N ASN A 39 4.96 -8.34 1.15
CA ASN A 39 3.82 -8.29 2.04
C ASN A 39 2.94 -9.53 1.89
N ASP A 40 3.37 -10.62 2.51
CA ASP A 40 2.66 -11.91 2.49
C ASP A 40 1.31 -11.83 3.22
N GLU A 41 1.14 -10.88 4.14
CA GLU A 41 -0.06 -10.77 4.96
C GLU A 41 -1.22 -10.06 4.27
N LEU A 42 -0.95 -8.92 3.62
CA LEU A 42 -1.99 -8.11 2.98
C LEU A 42 -2.21 -8.50 1.51
N MET A 43 -1.19 -9.06 0.84
CA MET A 43 -1.21 -9.42 -0.58
C MET A 43 -0.76 -10.87 -0.79
N PRO A 44 -1.42 -11.87 -0.20
CA PRO A 44 -0.96 -13.26 -0.19
C PRO A 44 -0.88 -13.90 -1.59
N GLU A 45 -1.67 -13.42 -2.55
CA GLU A 45 -1.65 -13.93 -3.93
C GLU A 45 -0.44 -13.41 -4.74
N ARG A 46 0.06 -12.23 -4.39
CA ARG A 46 1.22 -11.57 -4.97
C ARG A 46 2.01 -10.87 -3.88
N PRO A 47 2.74 -11.63 -3.08
CA PRO A 47 3.39 -11.11 -1.88
C PRO A 47 4.56 -10.17 -2.18
N PHE A 48 5.08 -10.16 -3.41
CA PHE A 48 6.16 -9.28 -3.79
C PHE A 48 5.68 -8.21 -4.79
N GLU A 49 5.83 -6.97 -4.41
CA GLU A 49 5.50 -5.81 -5.24
C GLU A 49 6.74 -4.96 -5.46
N VAL A 50 6.84 -4.37 -6.66
CA VAL A 50 7.90 -3.42 -7.00
C VAL A 50 7.25 -2.14 -7.50
N LYS A 51 7.38 -1.07 -6.73
CA LYS A 51 6.88 0.26 -7.12
C LYS A 51 7.94 0.99 -7.94
N LEU A 52 7.56 1.49 -9.11
CA LEU A 52 8.37 2.36 -9.94
C LEU A 52 7.93 3.82 -9.75
N THR A 53 8.88 4.70 -9.42
CA THR A 53 8.62 6.14 -9.32
C THR A 53 9.57 6.90 -10.23
N VAL A 54 9.02 7.60 -11.20
CA VAL A 54 9.78 8.40 -12.17
C VAL A 54 9.57 9.87 -11.91
N HIS A 55 10.66 10.62 -11.87
CA HIS A 55 10.69 12.07 -11.77
C HIS A 55 11.44 12.69 -12.98
N GLY A 56 11.05 13.88 -13.40
CA GLY A 56 11.76 14.64 -14.42
C GLY A 56 10.98 14.85 -15.73
N LYS A 57 11.71 14.99 -16.84
CA LYS A 57 11.13 15.34 -18.13
C LYS A 57 10.47 14.14 -18.80
N ALA A 58 9.34 14.36 -19.45
CA ALA A 58 8.59 13.31 -20.16
C ALA A 58 9.45 12.55 -21.18
N ALA A 59 10.37 13.23 -21.87
CA ALA A 59 11.27 12.61 -22.83
C ALA A 59 12.21 11.54 -22.27
N ALA A 60 12.43 11.51 -20.94
CA ALA A 60 13.24 10.50 -20.29
C ALA A 60 12.40 9.36 -19.67
N ALA A 61 11.09 9.55 -19.55
CA ALA A 61 10.22 8.66 -18.78
C ALA A 61 10.16 7.24 -19.37
N ASP A 62 10.05 7.10 -20.67
CA ASP A 62 9.99 5.81 -21.37
C ASP A 62 11.25 4.96 -21.08
N ALA A 63 12.42 5.52 -21.32
CA ALA A 63 13.69 4.81 -21.10
C ALA A 63 13.93 4.51 -19.61
N LEU A 64 13.55 5.41 -18.69
CA LEU A 64 13.64 5.18 -17.25
C LEU A 64 12.68 4.05 -16.80
N LEU A 65 11.44 4.06 -17.29
CA LEU A 65 10.47 2.99 -16.98
C LEU A 65 10.93 1.64 -17.52
N GLY A 66 11.52 1.59 -18.73
CA GLY A 66 12.11 0.37 -19.28
C GLY A 66 13.25 -0.18 -18.41
N ALA A 67 14.14 0.69 -17.92
CA ALA A 67 15.20 0.30 -16.99
C ALA A 67 14.61 -0.20 -15.64
N GLY A 68 13.60 0.49 -15.12
CA GLY A 68 12.89 0.11 -13.90
C GLY A 68 12.16 -1.22 -14.02
N LEU A 69 11.50 -1.45 -15.14
CA LEU A 69 10.83 -2.72 -15.43
C LEU A 69 11.84 -3.88 -15.43
N SER A 70 12.97 -3.69 -16.13
CA SER A 70 14.05 -4.68 -16.16
C SER A 70 14.62 -4.98 -14.76
N ARG A 71 14.86 -3.94 -13.96
CA ARG A 71 15.30 -4.12 -12.57
C ARG A 71 14.25 -4.79 -11.70
N GLY A 72 12.98 -4.40 -11.84
CA GLY A 72 11.86 -5.00 -11.12
C GLY A 72 11.68 -6.48 -11.44
N MET A 73 11.81 -6.86 -12.71
CA MET A 73 11.78 -8.27 -13.15
C MET A 73 12.94 -9.07 -12.55
N TYR A 74 14.15 -8.51 -12.52
CA TYR A 74 15.28 -9.14 -11.87
C TYR A 74 15.03 -9.39 -10.38
N LEU A 75 14.52 -8.39 -9.66
CA LEU A 75 14.18 -8.51 -8.23
C LEU A 75 13.10 -9.56 -7.99
N ALA A 76 12.04 -9.56 -8.79
CA ALA A 76 10.97 -10.55 -8.71
C ALA A 76 11.48 -11.98 -8.95
N GLN A 77 12.41 -12.15 -9.91
CA GLN A 77 13.04 -13.45 -10.19
C GLN A 77 13.90 -13.95 -9.01
N GLN A 78 14.58 -13.03 -8.30
CA GLN A 78 15.36 -13.40 -7.11
C GLN A 78 14.47 -13.84 -5.94
N GLU A 79 13.30 -13.23 -5.78
CA GLU A 79 12.32 -13.59 -4.74
C GLU A 79 11.64 -14.94 -5.02
N GLY A 80 11.47 -15.32 -6.27
CA GLY A 80 10.91 -16.62 -6.67
C GLY A 80 9.43 -16.82 -6.30
N VAL A 81 8.69 -15.74 -6.07
CA VAL A 81 7.27 -15.74 -5.73
C VAL A 81 6.47 -14.91 -6.74
N PRO A 82 5.13 -15.09 -6.85
CA PRO A 82 4.31 -14.24 -7.67
C PRO A 82 4.50 -12.76 -7.30
N ALA A 83 4.69 -11.92 -8.31
CA ALA A 83 5.06 -10.53 -8.10
C ALA A 83 4.23 -9.58 -8.97
N ARG A 84 4.23 -8.29 -8.61
CA ARG A 84 3.70 -7.22 -9.44
C ARG A 84 4.66 -6.05 -9.50
N ILE A 85 4.96 -5.58 -10.70
CA ILE A 85 5.65 -4.31 -10.92
C ILE A 85 4.60 -3.26 -11.26
N TYR A 86 4.55 -2.15 -10.55
CA TYR A 86 3.53 -1.13 -10.76
C TYR A 86 4.07 0.29 -10.62
N ALA A 87 3.34 1.24 -11.19
CA ALA A 87 3.58 2.67 -11.00
C ALA A 87 2.31 3.34 -10.48
N GLN A 88 2.48 4.42 -9.73
CA GLN A 88 1.37 5.23 -9.25
C GLN A 88 1.01 6.30 -10.28
N CYS A 89 -0.28 6.49 -10.55
CA CYS A 89 -0.78 7.45 -11.52
C CYS A 89 -2.06 8.12 -11.00
N LEU A 90 -2.05 9.45 -10.86
CA LEU A 90 -3.25 10.19 -10.52
C LEU A 90 -4.27 10.16 -11.66
N PRO A 91 -5.57 10.26 -11.41
CA PRO A 91 -6.60 10.26 -12.46
C PRO A 91 -6.39 11.37 -13.52
N SER A 92 -5.76 12.48 -13.17
CA SER A 92 -5.42 13.59 -14.06
C SER A 92 -4.17 13.36 -14.93
N GLU A 93 -3.33 12.36 -14.58
CA GLU A 93 -2.07 12.07 -15.29
C GLU A 93 -2.31 11.12 -16.49
N THR A 94 -3.16 11.53 -17.43
CA THR A 94 -3.57 10.68 -18.57
C THR A 94 -2.41 10.31 -19.47
N GLN A 95 -1.48 11.25 -19.76
CA GLN A 95 -0.30 10.98 -20.59
C GLN A 95 0.64 9.95 -19.94
N LYS A 96 0.80 10.01 -18.61
CA LYS A 96 1.59 9.02 -17.87
C LYS A 96 0.92 7.63 -17.94
N LEU A 97 -0.40 7.59 -17.80
CA LEU A 97 -1.14 6.34 -17.94
C LEU A 97 -0.98 5.75 -19.35
N GLU A 98 -1.14 6.55 -20.41
CA GLU A 98 -0.97 6.11 -21.79
C GLU A 98 0.45 5.55 -22.05
N LEU A 99 1.48 6.21 -21.52
CA LEU A 99 2.86 5.74 -21.60
C LEU A 99 3.02 4.37 -20.92
N LEU A 100 2.50 4.21 -19.72
CA LEU A 100 2.55 2.93 -18.98
C LEU A 100 1.82 1.81 -19.74
N LEU A 101 0.62 2.08 -20.27
CA LEU A 101 -0.12 1.12 -21.09
C LEU A 101 0.65 0.73 -22.37
N GLY A 102 1.32 1.70 -23.01
CA GLY A 102 2.21 1.46 -24.15
C GLY A 102 3.40 0.55 -23.84
N LEU A 103 3.84 0.53 -22.58
CA LEU A 103 4.89 -0.36 -22.07
C LEU A 103 4.37 -1.74 -21.60
N GLY A 104 3.07 -2.03 -21.82
CA GLY A 104 2.46 -3.31 -21.46
C GLY A 104 1.95 -3.40 -20.03
N PHE A 105 1.85 -2.27 -19.30
CA PHE A 105 1.18 -2.25 -18.00
C PHE A 105 -0.34 -2.37 -18.18
N GLU A 106 -0.99 -3.08 -17.29
CA GLU A 106 -2.44 -3.22 -17.22
C GLU A 106 -3.02 -2.25 -16.18
N ASN A 107 -4.14 -1.58 -16.52
CA ASN A 107 -4.82 -0.64 -15.62
C ASN A 107 -5.96 -1.34 -14.86
N ASP A 108 -5.63 -2.35 -14.11
CA ASP A 108 -6.55 -3.26 -13.42
C ASP A 108 -6.54 -3.11 -11.88
N ASP A 109 -5.75 -2.16 -11.35
CA ASP A 109 -5.67 -1.86 -9.93
C ASP A 109 -5.76 -0.36 -9.67
N ALA A 110 -6.42 0.01 -8.57
CA ALA A 110 -6.60 1.39 -8.16
C ALA A 110 -6.87 1.50 -6.66
N LEU A 111 -6.52 2.63 -6.08
CA LEU A 111 -7.09 3.09 -4.82
C LEU A 111 -8.43 3.76 -5.14
N VAL A 112 -9.50 3.21 -4.62
CA VAL A 112 -10.85 3.73 -4.83
C VAL A 112 -11.43 4.21 -3.52
N ARG A 113 -12.15 5.32 -3.58
CA ARG A 113 -12.95 5.80 -2.46
C ARG A 113 -14.26 5.06 -2.40
N MET A 114 -14.50 4.43 -1.28
CA MET A 114 -15.77 3.81 -0.95
C MET A 114 -16.55 4.73 0.00
N ARG A 115 -17.85 4.90 -0.26
CA ARG A 115 -18.71 5.86 0.45
C ARG A 115 -20.01 5.20 0.88
N ARG A 116 -20.48 5.58 2.08
CA ARG A 116 -21.84 5.24 2.55
C ARG A 116 -22.49 6.43 3.24
N LYS A 117 -23.81 6.51 3.21
CA LYS A 117 -24.55 7.44 4.08
C LYS A 117 -24.51 6.95 5.53
N VAL A 118 -24.34 7.88 6.46
CA VAL A 118 -24.41 7.59 7.89
C VAL A 118 -25.88 7.67 8.30
N VAL A 119 -26.43 6.55 8.71
CA VAL A 119 -27.81 6.45 9.21
C VAL A 119 -27.83 5.79 10.57
N GLY A 120 -28.76 6.20 11.42
CA GLY A 120 -29.00 5.56 12.71
C GLY A 120 -29.45 4.11 12.53
N GLY A 121 -29.48 3.38 13.62
CA GLY A 121 -29.95 2.00 13.68
C GLY A 121 -29.15 1.17 14.66
N LEU A 122 -29.75 0.07 15.11
CA LEU A 122 -29.10 -0.87 16.00
C LEU A 122 -28.05 -1.67 15.22
N SER A 123 -26.85 -1.80 15.77
CA SER A 123 -25.86 -2.73 15.25
C SER A 123 -26.21 -4.15 15.72
N ILE A 124 -26.25 -5.07 14.79
CA ILE A 124 -26.39 -6.50 15.07
C ILE A 124 -25.02 -7.21 15.12
N ALA A 125 -23.95 -6.51 14.74
CA ALA A 125 -22.61 -7.07 14.77
C ALA A 125 -22.15 -7.25 16.22
N ARG A 126 -21.64 -8.46 16.53
CA ARG A 126 -21.12 -8.82 17.85
C ARG A 126 -19.71 -9.36 17.70
N LEU A 127 -18.87 -9.10 18.69
CA LEU A 127 -17.58 -9.78 18.81
C LEU A 127 -17.83 -11.25 19.22
N GLY A 128 -16.96 -12.12 18.75
CA GLY A 128 -16.94 -13.52 19.17
C GLY A 128 -16.65 -13.65 20.68
N GLU A 129 -16.94 -14.83 21.21
CA GLU A 129 -16.70 -15.14 22.61
C GLU A 129 -15.22 -14.96 23.00
N GLY A 130 -14.98 -14.37 24.17
CA GLY A 130 -13.63 -14.11 24.69
C GLY A 130 -12.92 -12.91 24.05
N MET A 131 -13.61 -12.07 23.24
CA MET A 131 -13.11 -10.80 22.74
C MET A 131 -13.81 -9.64 23.42
N ALA A 132 -13.06 -8.57 23.70
CA ALA A 132 -13.53 -7.30 24.26
C ALA A 132 -13.33 -6.17 23.28
N PHE A 133 -14.21 -5.16 23.33
CA PHE A 133 -14.07 -3.91 22.63
C PHE A 133 -13.39 -2.89 23.55
N VAL A 134 -12.38 -2.21 23.03
CA VAL A 134 -11.63 -1.15 23.72
C VAL A 134 -11.50 0.06 22.79
N GLU A 135 -11.64 1.26 23.34
CA GLU A 135 -11.21 2.50 22.70
C GLU A 135 -9.92 2.95 23.39
N ASP A 136 -8.89 3.20 22.60
CA ASP A 136 -7.54 3.49 23.09
C ASP A 136 -6.94 4.67 22.33
N ARG A 137 -5.95 5.35 22.93
CA ARG A 137 -5.31 6.54 22.37
C ARG A 137 -3.81 6.39 22.11
N LEU A 138 -3.25 5.18 22.29
CA LEU A 138 -1.80 4.96 22.21
C LEU A 138 -0.98 5.81 23.20
N ASP A 139 -1.52 5.96 24.41
CA ASP A 139 -0.83 6.69 25.49
C ASP A 139 0.32 5.89 26.11
N ASP A 140 0.31 4.55 25.95
CA ASP A 140 1.40 3.65 26.38
C ASP A 140 2.51 3.61 25.32
N GLU A 141 3.75 3.92 25.72
CA GLU A 141 4.90 3.98 24.80
C GLU A 141 5.22 2.62 24.16
N THR A 142 5.01 1.52 24.88
CA THR A 142 5.27 0.17 24.37
C THR A 142 4.23 -0.20 23.30
N GLU A 143 2.96 0.06 23.56
CA GLU A 143 1.89 -0.17 22.57
C GLU A 143 2.06 0.72 21.35
N ARG A 144 2.47 1.96 21.55
CA ARG A 144 2.78 2.91 20.48
C ARG A 144 3.92 2.39 19.58
N ALA A 145 4.99 1.88 20.17
CA ALA A 145 6.12 1.30 19.43
C ALA A 145 5.68 0.09 18.60
N PHE A 146 4.93 -0.84 19.16
CA PHE A 146 4.38 -2.00 18.42
C PHE A 146 3.43 -1.58 17.28
N PHE A 147 2.62 -0.56 17.52
CA PHE A 147 1.75 -0.01 16.49
C PHE A 147 2.59 0.53 15.32
N LEU A 148 3.59 1.37 15.59
CA LEU A 148 4.43 2.00 14.57
C LEU A 148 5.24 0.96 13.76
N GLU A 149 5.83 -0.04 14.43
CA GLU A 149 6.52 -1.14 13.76
C GLU A 149 5.58 -1.89 12.80
N ARG A 150 4.35 -2.15 13.21
CA ARG A 150 3.34 -2.79 12.35
C ARG A 150 2.95 -1.90 11.17
N GLU A 151 2.78 -0.59 11.37
CA GLU A 151 2.48 0.36 10.29
C GLU A 151 3.59 0.40 9.25
N GLU A 152 4.83 0.42 9.69
CA GLU A 152 5.97 0.36 8.80
C GLU A 152 6.02 -0.98 8.05
N LYS A 153 5.85 -2.09 8.74
CA LYS A 153 5.97 -3.44 8.18
C LYS A 153 4.83 -3.81 7.23
N LEU A 154 3.58 -3.57 7.61
CA LEU A 154 2.41 -4.06 6.88
C LEU A 154 1.84 -3.02 5.92
N PHE A 155 1.74 -1.78 6.35
CA PHE A 155 1.11 -0.72 5.57
C PHE A 155 2.12 0.18 4.86
N ARG A 156 3.42 -0.05 5.11
CA ARG A 156 4.53 0.67 4.47
C ARG A 156 4.36 2.18 4.57
N LYS A 157 3.98 2.62 5.75
CA LYS A 157 3.90 4.04 6.05
C LYS A 157 5.32 4.61 6.07
N GLU A 158 5.57 5.54 5.18
CA GLU A 158 6.76 6.38 5.31
C GLU A 158 6.58 7.25 6.56
N LYS A 159 7.58 7.22 7.45
CA LYS A 159 7.55 7.97 8.71
C LYS A 159 6.24 7.75 9.49
N PRO A 160 6.00 6.53 9.98
CA PRO A 160 4.73 6.18 10.61
C PRO A 160 4.41 7.05 11.82
N GLU A 161 5.42 7.55 12.54
CA GLU A 161 5.26 8.50 13.66
C GLU A 161 4.64 9.81 13.19
N GLU A 162 5.19 10.47 12.16
CA GLU A 162 4.64 11.72 11.63
C GLU A 162 3.22 11.54 11.06
N TRP A 163 2.95 10.36 10.49
CA TRP A 163 1.63 10.03 10.00
C TRP A 163 0.62 9.88 11.14
N LEU A 164 1.00 9.17 12.22
CA LEU A 164 0.16 8.99 13.41
C LEU A 164 -0.12 10.33 14.08
N GLU A 165 0.90 11.15 14.31
CA GLU A 165 0.73 12.51 14.86
C GLU A 165 -0.24 13.38 14.05
N LYS A 166 -0.22 13.25 12.72
CA LYS A 166 -1.19 13.96 11.86
C LYS A 166 -2.61 13.46 12.08
N LEU A 167 -2.80 12.13 12.22
CA LEU A 167 -4.12 11.57 12.51
C LEU A 167 -4.63 11.98 13.89
N GLU A 168 -3.79 11.93 14.91
CA GLU A 168 -4.14 12.31 16.28
C GLU A 168 -4.61 13.78 16.39
N LYS A 169 -4.11 14.64 15.50
CA LYS A 169 -4.54 16.06 15.40
C LYS A 169 -5.84 16.26 14.60
N MET A 170 -6.36 15.20 13.93
CA MET A 170 -7.61 15.30 13.20
C MET A 170 -8.80 15.34 14.16
N ASN A 171 -9.84 16.10 13.78
CA ASN A 171 -11.06 16.15 14.58
C ASN A 171 -11.69 14.77 14.72
N GLY A 172 -12.18 14.44 15.92
CA GLY A 172 -12.84 13.17 16.18
C GLY A 172 -11.98 11.93 15.99
N PHE A 173 -10.63 12.05 16.01
CA PHE A 173 -9.75 10.89 15.93
C PHE A 173 -10.05 9.89 17.04
N ARG A 174 -10.20 8.61 16.66
CA ARG A 174 -10.40 7.48 17.57
C ARG A 174 -9.67 6.26 17.05
N ARG A 175 -9.15 5.48 17.97
CA ARG A 175 -8.63 4.14 17.76
C ARG A 175 -9.55 3.13 18.42
N LEU A 176 -10.15 2.26 17.63
CA LEU A 176 -11.10 1.23 18.07
C LEU A 176 -10.43 -0.13 17.99
N LEU A 177 -10.44 -0.90 19.09
CA LEU A 177 -9.79 -2.19 19.19
C LEU A 177 -10.80 -3.29 19.48
N ALA A 178 -10.55 -4.44 18.90
CA ALA A 178 -11.05 -5.73 19.36
C ALA A 178 -9.87 -6.50 19.93
N VAL A 179 -9.93 -6.87 21.20
CA VAL A 179 -8.83 -7.54 21.93
C VAL A 179 -9.32 -8.90 22.39
N GLY A 180 -8.59 -9.95 22.06
CA GLY A 180 -8.82 -11.32 22.53
C GLY A 180 -7.85 -11.72 23.63
N ARG A 181 -7.94 -12.97 24.11
CA ARG A 181 -6.99 -13.50 25.11
C ARG A 181 -5.55 -13.51 24.62
N ASP A 182 -5.36 -13.66 23.30
CA ASP A 182 -4.04 -13.76 22.66
C ASP A 182 -3.54 -12.39 22.13
N GLY A 183 -4.16 -11.28 22.57
CA GLY A 183 -3.80 -9.91 22.17
C GLY A 183 -4.75 -9.31 21.13
N LEU A 184 -4.21 -8.45 20.27
CA LEU A 184 -4.97 -7.70 19.28
C LEU A 184 -5.65 -8.62 18.26
N ALA A 185 -6.98 -8.58 18.21
CA ALA A 185 -7.79 -9.29 17.23
C ALA A 185 -8.10 -8.43 16.00
N GLY A 186 -8.28 -7.12 16.19
CA GLY A 186 -8.48 -6.16 15.11
C GLY A 186 -8.45 -4.71 15.61
N GLU A 187 -8.24 -3.81 14.67
CA GLU A 187 -8.09 -2.39 14.92
C GLU A 187 -8.74 -1.58 13.81
N LEU A 188 -9.30 -0.43 14.16
CA LEU A 188 -9.81 0.55 13.21
C LEU A 188 -9.43 1.95 13.68
N LEU A 189 -8.87 2.74 12.76
CA LEU A 189 -8.60 4.15 12.96
C LEU A 189 -9.64 4.98 12.20
N LEU A 190 -10.20 5.97 12.86
CA LEU A 190 -11.16 6.89 12.25
C LEU A 190 -10.89 8.33 12.67
N TYR A 191 -11.37 9.25 11.87
CA TYR A 191 -11.40 10.69 12.15
C TYR A 191 -12.53 11.38 11.37
N GLU A 192 -12.67 12.69 11.55
CA GLU A 192 -13.71 13.49 10.93
C GLU A 192 -13.12 14.62 10.09
N THR A 193 -13.78 14.95 8.97
CA THR A 193 -13.45 16.12 8.17
C THR A 193 -14.75 16.77 7.66
N GLY A 194 -15.06 17.98 8.15
CA GLY A 194 -16.33 18.63 7.87
C GLY A 194 -17.50 17.79 8.36
N THR A 195 -18.36 17.33 7.44
CA THR A 195 -19.51 16.45 7.72
C THR A 195 -19.29 15.00 7.32
N VAL A 196 -18.02 14.61 7.09
CA VAL A 196 -17.65 13.29 6.61
C VAL A 196 -16.81 12.56 7.64
N GLY A 197 -17.24 11.37 8.04
CA GLY A 197 -16.44 10.45 8.82
C GLY A 197 -15.47 9.67 7.91
N VAL A 198 -14.23 9.54 8.32
CA VAL A 198 -13.19 8.85 7.55
C VAL A 198 -12.73 7.61 8.30
N VAL A 199 -12.84 6.45 7.68
CA VAL A 199 -12.15 5.24 8.14
C VAL A 199 -10.76 5.27 7.52
N ALA A 200 -9.77 5.68 8.33
CA ALA A 200 -8.39 5.83 7.87
C ALA A 200 -7.72 4.48 7.61
N GLN A 201 -8.05 3.49 8.44
CA GLN A 201 -7.49 2.14 8.35
C GLN A 201 -8.36 1.13 9.08
N VAL A 202 -8.38 -0.10 8.60
CA VAL A 202 -8.91 -1.26 9.30
C VAL A 202 -7.91 -2.43 9.17
N TYR A 203 -7.65 -3.07 10.31
CA TYR A 203 -6.78 -4.23 10.40
C TYR A 203 -7.50 -5.37 11.14
N THR A 204 -7.25 -6.60 10.73
CA THR A 204 -7.68 -7.80 11.45
C THR A 204 -6.52 -8.80 11.44
N ALA A 205 -6.12 -9.22 12.62
CA ALA A 205 -5.07 -10.22 12.79
C ALA A 205 -5.39 -11.48 11.96
N PRO A 206 -4.41 -12.09 11.26
CA PRO A 206 -4.64 -13.22 10.35
C PRO A 206 -5.45 -14.35 11.00
N ALA A 207 -5.11 -14.72 12.24
CA ALA A 207 -5.80 -15.77 13.00
C ALA A 207 -7.25 -15.40 13.38
N ARG A 208 -7.66 -14.15 13.25
CA ARG A 208 -8.98 -13.62 13.58
C ARG A 208 -9.81 -13.20 12.37
N ARG A 209 -9.29 -13.42 11.17
CA ARG A 209 -10.04 -13.17 9.91
C ARG A 209 -11.26 -14.09 9.82
N ARG A 210 -12.30 -13.64 9.13
CA ARG A 210 -13.59 -14.36 8.96
C ARG A 210 -14.39 -14.57 10.26
N GLN A 211 -14.01 -13.93 11.36
CA GLN A 211 -14.72 -13.95 12.66
C GLN A 211 -15.53 -12.65 12.90
N HIS A 212 -15.86 -11.91 11.86
CA HIS A 212 -16.64 -10.66 11.88
C HIS A 212 -16.02 -9.49 12.67
N VAL A 213 -14.75 -9.58 13.09
CA VAL A 213 -14.07 -8.55 13.87
C VAL A 213 -14.09 -7.20 13.16
N ALA A 214 -13.64 -7.15 11.89
CA ALA A 214 -13.63 -5.91 11.13
C ALA A 214 -15.05 -5.33 10.90
N MET A 215 -16.05 -6.20 10.67
CA MET A 215 -17.45 -5.76 10.52
C MET A 215 -17.96 -5.13 11.81
N PHE A 216 -17.64 -5.70 12.96
CA PHE A 216 -17.99 -5.13 14.26
C PHE A 216 -17.36 -3.75 14.45
N LEU A 217 -16.06 -3.60 14.15
CA LEU A 217 -15.36 -2.31 14.26
C LEU A 217 -15.93 -1.25 13.31
N LEU A 218 -16.27 -1.62 12.06
CA LEU A 218 -16.93 -0.71 11.12
C LEU A 218 -18.32 -0.27 11.60
N GLU A 219 -19.09 -1.17 12.22
CA GLU A 219 -20.38 -0.79 12.79
C GLU A 219 -20.23 0.10 14.03
N ARG A 220 -19.17 -0.07 14.83
CA ARG A 220 -18.82 0.86 15.90
C ARG A 220 -18.43 2.23 15.34
N ALA A 221 -17.59 2.29 14.33
CA ALA A 221 -17.23 3.52 13.63
C ALA A 221 -18.50 4.26 13.11
N ARG A 222 -19.45 3.51 12.49
CA ARG A 222 -20.74 4.08 12.04
C ARG A 222 -21.53 4.69 13.19
N GLN A 223 -21.54 4.07 14.37
CA GLN A 223 -22.24 4.60 15.55
C GLN A 223 -21.61 5.90 16.02
N TYR A 224 -20.29 6.02 16.08
CA TYR A 224 -19.60 7.28 16.39
C TYR A 224 -19.93 8.34 15.35
N PHE A 225 -19.80 8.06 14.05
CA PHE A 225 -20.14 9.01 13.00
C PHE A 225 -21.61 9.49 13.08
N TYR A 226 -22.53 8.61 13.45
CA TYR A 226 -23.93 8.98 13.66
C TYR A 226 -24.11 9.91 14.88
N GLN A 227 -23.47 9.60 16.01
CA GLN A 227 -23.51 10.41 17.23
C GLN A 227 -22.92 11.81 16.98
N ASP A 228 -21.83 11.87 16.22
CA ASP A 228 -21.14 13.11 15.86
C ASP A 228 -21.77 13.82 14.64
N ARG A 229 -22.95 13.34 14.19
CA ARG A 229 -23.79 13.92 13.11
C ARG A 229 -23.12 13.99 11.75
N MET A 230 -22.22 13.06 11.46
CA MET A 230 -21.65 12.93 10.13
C MET A 230 -22.73 12.51 9.13
N GLN A 231 -22.71 13.07 7.92
CA GLN A 231 -23.67 12.76 6.85
C GLN A 231 -23.25 11.51 6.07
N GLU A 232 -21.95 11.35 5.90
CA GLU A 232 -21.34 10.29 5.12
C GLU A 232 -20.14 9.69 5.85
N ALA A 233 -19.81 8.47 5.49
CA ALA A 233 -18.56 7.81 5.86
C ALA A 233 -17.81 7.38 4.60
N ILE A 234 -16.50 7.59 4.57
CA ILE A 234 -15.62 7.21 3.47
C ILE A 234 -14.47 6.33 3.95
N ALA A 235 -13.93 5.54 3.02
CA ALA A 235 -12.68 4.80 3.17
C ALA A 235 -12.02 4.66 1.80
N ASP A 236 -10.69 4.79 1.75
CA ASP A 236 -9.94 4.55 0.52
C ASP A 236 -9.40 3.11 0.56
N VAL A 237 -9.75 2.32 -0.46
CA VAL A 237 -9.50 0.86 -0.50
C VAL A 237 -8.83 0.50 -1.82
N ARG A 238 -7.77 -0.31 -1.77
CA ARG A 238 -7.12 -0.82 -2.98
C ARG A 238 -7.94 -1.96 -3.58
N LEU A 239 -8.24 -1.89 -4.89
CA LEU A 239 -9.10 -2.87 -5.56
C LEU A 239 -8.57 -4.30 -5.47
N ARG A 240 -7.26 -4.50 -5.53
CA ARG A 240 -6.63 -5.82 -5.39
C ARG A 240 -6.71 -6.39 -3.98
N GLN A 241 -7.02 -5.59 -2.97
CA GLN A 241 -7.36 -6.07 -1.64
C GLN A 241 -8.82 -6.53 -1.61
N THR A 242 -9.13 -7.60 -2.34
CA THR A 242 -10.49 -8.10 -2.56
C THR A 242 -11.26 -8.35 -1.26
N GLY A 243 -10.58 -8.82 -0.21
CA GLY A 243 -11.15 -8.99 1.13
C GLY A 243 -11.59 -7.67 1.77
N ALA A 244 -10.82 -6.60 1.60
CA ALA A 244 -11.18 -5.26 2.08
C ALA A 244 -12.35 -4.68 1.27
N VAL A 245 -12.31 -4.80 -0.06
CA VAL A 245 -13.43 -4.38 -0.94
C VAL A 245 -14.73 -5.09 -0.54
N ALA A 246 -14.71 -6.41 -0.35
CA ALA A 246 -15.86 -7.20 0.08
C ALA A 246 -16.37 -6.79 1.48
N LEU A 247 -15.45 -6.51 2.42
CA LEU A 247 -15.77 -6.03 3.76
C LEU A 247 -16.55 -4.73 3.70
N PHE A 248 -16.00 -3.71 3.03
CA PHE A 248 -16.64 -2.40 2.91
C PHE A 248 -17.96 -2.47 2.14
N ALA A 249 -18.04 -3.28 1.07
CA ALA A 249 -19.28 -3.51 0.34
C ALA A 249 -20.36 -4.14 1.24
N SER A 250 -20.00 -5.13 2.05
CA SER A 250 -20.90 -5.77 3.03
C SER A 250 -21.34 -4.82 4.15
N ALA A 251 -20.47 -3.86 4.51
CA ALA A 251 -20.79 -2.79 5.45
C ALA A 251 -21.63 -1.66 4.79
N GLY A 252 -22.08 -1.82 3.54
CA GLY A 252 -22.96 -0.87 2.85
C GLY A 252 -22.25 0.28 2.13
N TYR A 253 -20.93 0.26 2.05
CA TYR A 253 -20.19 1.22 1.24
C TYR A 253 -20.32 0.88 -0.25
N ARG A 254 -20.23 1.90 -1.10
CA ARG A 254 -20.21 1.78 -2.56
C ARG A 254 -19.04 2.58 -3.11
N GLN A 255 -18.42 2.05 -4.15
CA GLN A 255 -17.36 2.77 -4.85
C GLN A 255 -17.92 4.08 -5.44
N SER A 256 -17.21 5.19 -5.22
CA SER A 256 -17.62 6.52 -5.68
C SER A 256 -16.63 7.15 -6.68
N GLU A 257 -15.35 7.05 -6.41
CA GLU A 257 -14.32 7.67 -7.27
C GLU A 257 -13.01 6.90 -7.21
N VAL A 258 -12.18 7.09 -8.23
CA VAL A 258 -10.79 6.61 -8.27
C VAL A 258 -9.89 7.71 -7.69
N VAL A 259 -9.21 7.40 -6.59
CA VAL A 259 -8.27 8.32 -5.92
C VAL A 259 -6.90 8.26 -6.61
N CYS A 260 -6.47 7.06 -6.96
CA CYS A 260 -5.19 6.82 -7.62
C CYS A 260 -5.25 5.51 -8.41
N ARG A 261 -4.55 5.42 -9.54
CA ARG A 261 -4.41 4.20 -10.33
C ARG A 261 -3.06 3.57 -10.07
N TYR A 262 -2.99 2.25 -10.14
CA TYR A 262 -1.77 1.47 -10.00
C TYR A 262 -1.58 0.54 -11.21
N PRO A 263 -1.40 1.10 -12.43
CA PRO A 263 -1.11 0.27 -13.60
C PRO A 263 0.15 -0.56 -13.33
N GLY A 264 0.12 -1.84 -13.76
CA GLY A 264 1.21 -2.74 -13.43
C GLY A 264 1.27 -3.97 -14.32
N VAL A 265 2.36 -4.71 -14.19
CA VAL A 265 2.62 -5.99 -14.85
C VAL A 265 2.69 -7.08 -13.78
N ASP A 266 1.87 -8.12 -13.94
CA ASP A 266 1.92 -9.29 -13.08
C ASP A 266 2.96 -10.31 -13.58
N LEU A 267 3.77 -10.79 -12.65
CA LEU A 267 4.77 -11.81 -12.90
C LEU A 267 4.42 -13.08 -12.14
N GLN A 268 4.40 -14.20 -12.82
CA GLN A 268 4.22 -15.51 -12.21
C GLN A 268 5.55 -16.03 -11.66
N ALA A 269 5.50 -16.80 -10.58
CA ALA A 269 6.67 -17.56 -10.15
C ALA A 269 7.00 -18.58 -11.25
N GLU A 270 8.24 -18.59 -11.75
CA GLU A 270 8.68 -19.65 -12.66
C GLU A 270 8.79 -20.98 -11.87
N PRO A 271 8.04 -22.03 -12.25
CA PRO A 271 8.21 -23.32 -11.63
C PRO A 271 9.60 -23.88 -12.00
N GLY A 272 10.50 -24.02 -11.02
CA GLY A 272 11.70 -24.83 -11.19
C GLY A 272 13.07 -24.17 -11.10
N ARG A 273 13.21 -22.91 -10.74
CA ARG A 273 14.52 -22.38 -10.33
C ARG A 273 14.66 -22.41 -8.81
N THR A 274 15.21 -23.52 -8.31
CA THR A 274 15.79 -23.57 -6.96
C THR A 274 16.80 -22.44 -6.82
N SER A 275 16.61 -21.59 -5.81
CA SER A 275 17.57 -20.55 -5.45
C SER A 275 18.93 -21.17 -5.20
N TYR A 276 19.87 -20.99 -6.10
CA TYR A 276 21.28 -21.15 -5.78
C TYR A 276 21.63 -20.06 -4.77
N ARG A 277 21.71 -20.42 -3.51
CA ARG A 277 22.46 -19.63 -2.53
C ARG A 277 23.91 -19.65 -3.03
N SER A 278 24.37 -18.56 -3.59
CA SER A 278 25.76 -18.36 -3.96
C SER A 278 26.61 -18.39 -2.71
N ALA A 279 27.44 -19.41 -2.61
CA ALA A 279 28.68 -19.32 -1.85
C ALA A 279 29.51 -18.17 -2.46
N GLY A 280 30.18 -17.42 -1.62
CA GLY A 280 30.90 -16.18 -1.74
C GLY A 280 31.63 -15.80 -3.03
N PRO A 281 32.20 -14.60 -3.08
CA PRO A 281 32.63 -13.95 -4.31
C PRO A 281 33.96 -14.49 -4.79
N THR A 282 34.00 -15.09 -5.98
CA THR A 282 35.20 -15.12 -6.80
C THR A 282 35.06 -14.11 -7.89
N ALA A 283 35.89 -13.07 -7.82
CA ALA A 283 36.06 -12.11 -8.87
C ALA A 283 36.46 -12.81 -10.18
N THR A 284 35.62 -12.69 -11.20
CA THR A 284 36.05 -12.89 -12.60
C THR A 284 35.24 -11.95 -13.50
N SER A 285 36.00 -11.20 -14.26
CA SER A 285 35.59 -10.19 -15.25
C SER A 285 34.41 -10.63 -16.10
N CYS A 286 33.34 -9.81 -16.10
CA CYS A 286 32.36 -9.81 -17.18
C CYS A 286 32.62 -8.61 -18.09
N ARG A 287 33.26 -8.87 -19.23
CA ARG A 287 33.12 -8.05 -20.43
C ARG A 287 31.75 -8.36 -21.02
N GLY A 288 30.97 -7.30 -21.23
CA GLY A 288 29.98 -7.06 -22.26
C GLY A 288 28.95 -8.17 -22.51
N PHE A 289 27.70 -7.85 -22.19
CA PHE A 289 26.58 -7.94 -23.12
C PHE A 289 25.39 -7.26 -22.44
N TRP A 290 24.76 -6.43 -23.18
CA TRP A 290 23.59 -5.56 -23.06
C TRP A 290 22.46 -6.10 -22.21
#